data_d96c576491a9fa0c44d813ffd27a31b5
#
_entry.id   d96c576491a9fa0c44d813ffd27a31b5
#
_cell.length_a   1.000
_cell.length_b   1.000
_cell.length_c   1.000
_cell.angle_alpha   90.00
_cell.angle_beta   90.00
_cell.angle_gamma   90.00
#
_symmetry.space_group_name_H-M   'P 1'
#
loop_
_entity.id
_entity.type
_entity.pdbx_description
1 polymer ?
#
loop_
_entity_poly.entity_id
_entity_poly.type
_entity_poly.pdbx_seq_one_letter_code
_entity_poly.pdbx_strand_id
1 'polypeptide(L)'
;DNVIVLNPSLDDLLSDNVYMLDFEGEKYYVPLWHDEIYYKCNNNDLIVKCIPDLPENITIDDNNNLIVTIYHSFNNILNDIQISCGKYGSSEFLIPISELKIQKVQKYVFKKSGISLINHNNMYDNTQKSNIIFVINLHQ
;
A
#
# COMPACT_ATOMS: atom_id res chain seq x y z
N ASP A 1 -3.55 18.63 -22.63
CA ASP A 1 -2.89 17.69 -21.74
C ASP A 1 -3.43 16.29 -21.95
N ASN A 2 -2.56 15.30 -21.83
CA ASN A 2 -2.92 13.90 -21.92
C ASN A 2 -2.90 13.27 -20.54
N VAL A 3 -3.93 12.51 -20.22
CA VAL A 3 -4.04 11.79 -18.93
C VAL A 3 -4.08 10.31 -19.22
N ILE A 4 -3.17 9.57 -18.59
CA ILE A 4 -3.13 8.12 -18.63
C ILE A 4 -3.33 7.59 -17.20
N VAL A 5 -4.23 6.64 -17.05
CA VAL A 5 -4.51 6.00 -15.76
C VAL A 5 -3.91 4.60 -15.76
N LEU A 6 -3.11 4.32 -14.75
CA LEU A 6 -2.57 2.99 -14.47
C LEU A 6 -3.21 2.45 -13.20
N ASN A 7 -3.41 1.13 -13.16
CA ASN A 7 -4.03 0.47 -12.01
C ASN A 7 -3.07 -0.57 -11.42
N PRO A 8 -2.08 -0.12 -10.63
CA PRO A 8 -1.13 -1.05 -10.04
C PRO A 8 -1.81 -1.98 -9.03
N SER A 9 -1.31 -3.19 -8.94
CA SER A 9 -1.71 -4.13 -7.91
C SER A 9 -1.02 -3.79 -6.58
N LEU A 10 -1.51 -4.38 -5.49
CA LEU A 10 -0.83 -4.25 -4.19
C LEU A 10 0.62 -4.76 -4.27
N ASP A 11 0.84 -5.87 -4.98
CA ASP A 11 2.19 -6.41 -5.15
C ASP A 11 3.09 -5.44 -5.90
N ASP A 12 2.58 -4.75 -6.92
CA ASP A 12 3.34 -3.71 -7.62
C ASP A 12 3.82 -2.62 -6.66
N LEU A 13 2.94 -2.20 -5.77
CA LEU A 13 3.24 -1.14 -4.81
C LEU A 13 4.24 -1.58 -3.75
N LEU A 14 4.07 -2.79 -3.21
CA LEU A 14 4.95 -3.32 -2.18
C LEU A 14 6.32 -3.74 -2.72
N SER A 15 6.41 -4.00 -4.02
CA SER A 15 7.67 -4.39 -4.68
C SER A 15 8.40 -3.20 -5.30
N ASP A 16 7.91 -1.99 -5.11
CA ASP A 16 8.47 -0.76 -5.71
C ASP A 16 8.61 -0.87 -7.24
N ASN A 17 7.59 -1.44 -7.88
CA ASN A 17 7.64 -1.66 -9.32
C ASN A 17 7.57 -0.35 -10.09
N VAL A 18 8.32 -0.31 -11.18
CA VAL A 18 8.36 0.80 -12.12
C VAL A 18 7.82 0.28 -13.45
N TYR A 19 6.80 0.96 -13.98
CA TYR A 19 6.18 0.58 -15.23
C TYR A 19 6.76 1.40 -16.38
N MET A 20 7.18 0.72 -17.45
CA MET A 20 7.64 1.42 -18.65
C MET A 20 6.43 1.72 -19.54
N LEU A 21 6.10 3.01 -19.62
CA LEU A 21 5.01 3.50 -20.44
C LEU A 21 5.60 4.02 -21.76
N ASP A 22 5.06 3.53 -22.88
CA ASP A 22 5.40 4.03 -24.19
C ASP A 22 4.28 4.98 -24.62
N PHE A 23 4.60 6.24 -24.81
CA PHE A 23 3.63 7.27 -25.19
C PHE A 23 4.21 8.13 -26.29
N GLU A 24 3.56 8.12 -27.47
CA GLU A 24 3.96 8.90 -28.64
C GLU A 24 5.44 8.68 -29.03
N GLY A 25 5.90 7.45 -28.96
CA GLY A 25 7.25 7.07 -29.33
C GLY A 25 8.31 7.32 -28.25
N GLU A 26 7.93 7.94 -27.12
CA GLU A 26 8.81 8.17 -26.00
C GLU A 26 8.51 7.21 -24.86
N LYS A 27 9.56 6.85 -24.13
CA LYS A 27 9.44 5.91 -22.99
C LYS A 27 9.50 6.69 -21.69
N TYR A 28 8.54 6.39 -20.82
CA TYR A 28 8.43 7.00 -19.50
C TYR A 28 8.43 5.90 -18.46
N TYR A 29 9.26 6.04 -17.44
CA TYR A 29 9.36 5.06 -16.36
C TYR A 29 8.56 5.57 -15.18
N VAL A 30 7.46 4.87 -14.89
CA VAL A 30 6.48 5.33 -13.90
C VAL A 30 6.67 4.58 -12.60
N PRO A 31 7.08 5.26 -11.52
CA PRO A 31 7.13 4.65 -10.19
C PRO A 31 5.71 4.51 -9.65
N LEU A 32 5.20 3.29 -9.62
CA LEU A 32 3.78 3.00 -9.41
C LEU A 32 3.25 3.38 -8.03
N TRP A 33 4.14 3.65 -7.05
CA TRP A 33 3.73 4.07 -5.71
C TRP A 33 3.37 5.55 -5.60
N HIS A 34 3.60 6.34 -6.65
CA HIS A 34 3.11 7.71 -6.73
C HIS A 34 1.65 7.71 -7.13
N ASP A 35 0.90 8.69 -6.65
CA ASP A 35 -0.50 8.87 -7.05
C ASP A 35 -0.63 9.56 -8.40
N GLU A 36 0.19 10.58 -8.65
CA GLU A 36 0.12 11.36 -9.87
C GLU A 36 1.51 11.90 -10.22
N ILE A 37 1.88 11.77 -11.49
CA ILE A 37 3.18 12.22 -12.00
C ILE A 37 2.97 13.04 -13.25
N TYR A 38 3.69 14.16 -13.34
CA TYR A 38 3.71 15.03 -14.50
C TYR A 38 4.99 14.83 -15.27
N TYR A 39 4.85 14.54 -16.56
CA TYR A 39 5.98 14.48 -17.49
C TYR A 39 5.83 15.59 -18.51
N LYS A 40 6.90 16.33 -18.73
CA LYS A 40 6.92 17.35 -19.78
C LYS A 40 7.22 16.70 -21.11
N CYS A 41 6.34 16.96 -22.09
CA CYS A 41 6.49 16.51 -23.47
C CYS A 41 6.61 17.74 -24.37
N ASN A 42 7.11 17.52 -25.60
CA ASN A 42 7.38 18.63 -26.50
C ASN A 42 6.13 19.44 -26.85
N ASN A 43 4.98 18.80 -27.02
CA ASN A 43 3.75 19.47 -27.48
C ASN A 43 2.72 19.61 -26.35
N ASN A 44 2.54 18.57 -25.55
CA ASN A 44 1.58 18.53 -24.46
C ASN A 44 2.19 17.82 -23.28
N ASP A 45 1.85 18.25 -22.08
CA ASP A 45 2.28 17.56 -20.88
C ASP A 45 1.52 16.25 -20.73
N LEU A 46 2.20 15.25 -20.19
CA LEU A 46 1.63 13.95 -19.89
C LEU A 46 1.41 13.85 -18.38
N ILE A 47 0.18 13.52 -17.99
CA ILE A 47 -0.18 13.27 -16.61
C ILE A 47 -0.46 11.78 -16.47
N VAL A 48 0.27 11.13 -15.57
CA VAL A 48 0.05 9.70 -15.26
C VAL A 48 -0.54 9.61 -13.87
N LYS A 49 -1.71 9.01 -13.78
CA LYS A 49 -2.39 8.77 -12.50
C LYS A 49 -2.33 7.28 -12.20
N CYS A 50 -1.82 6.96 -11.01
CA CYS A 50 -1.80 5.58 -10.52
C CYS A 50 -2.95 5.41 -9.53
N ILE A 51 -3.97 4.68 -9.95
CA ILE A 51 -5.13 4.37 -9.13
C ILE A 51 -5.08 2.88 -8.83
N PRO A 52 -4.60 2.49 -7.65
CA PRO A 52 -4.40 1.07 -7.34
C PRO A 52 -5.67 0.26 -7.38
N ASP A 53 -5.55 -0.97 -7.86
CA ASP A 53 -6.59 -1.99 -7.78
C ASP A 53 -6.34 -2.81 -6.51
N LEU A 54 -7.13 -2.56 -5.47
CA LEU A 54 -6.94 -3.13 -4.15
C LEU A 54 -8.13 -4.01 -3.74
N PRO A 55 -7.90 -5.05 -2.91
CA PRO A 55 -8.99 -5.76 -2.25
C PRO A 55 -9.87 -4.80 -1.42
N GLU A 56 -11.13 -5.17 -1.22
CA GLU A 56 -12.11 -4.29 -0.54
C GLU A 56 -11.69 -3.89 0.88
N ASN A 57 -10.96 -4.76 1.55
CA ASN A 57 -10.54 -4.52 2.94
C ASN A 57 -9.26 -3.71 3.06
N ILE A 58 -8.71 -3.23 1.95
CA ILE A 58 -7.44 -2.49 1.93
C ILE A 58 -7.63 -1.13 1.31
N THR A 59 -7.14 -0.10 2.00
CA THR A 59 -7.10 1.27 1.49
C THR A 59 -5.71 1.87 1.70
N ILE A 60 -5.44 2.96 1.01
CA ILE A 60 -4.19 3.72 1.13
C ILE A 60 -4.57 5.14 1.53
N ASP A 61 -3.92 5.67 2.56
CA ASP A 61 -4.16 7.05 2.99
C ASP A 61 -3.24 8.05 2.27
N ASP A 62 -3.37 9.33 2.60
CA ASP A 62 -2.63 10.41 1.94
C ASP A 62 -1.12 10.35 2.19
N ASN A 63 -0.68 9.59 3.19
CA ASN A 63 0.73 9.39 3.51
C ASN A 63 1.27 8.06 2.98
N ASN A 64 0.56 7.43 2.07
CA ASN A 64 0.87 6.10 1.53
C ASN A 64 0.89 4.98 2.58
N ASN A 65 0.29 5.19 3.74
CA ASN A 65 0.10 4.10 4.69
C ASN A 65 -0.93 3.13 4.15
N LEU A 66 -0.64 1.84 4.31
CA LEU A 66 -1.55 0.79 3.94
C LEU A 66 -2.45 0.48 5.14
N ILE A 67 -3.75 0.56 4.94
CA ILE A 67 -4.74 0.30 5.98
C ILE A 67 -5.49 -0.98 5.63
N VAL A 68 -5.34 -1.99 6.48
CA VAL A 68 -5.90 -3.33 6.25
C VAL A 68 -6.89 -3.64 7.35
N THR A 69 -8.15 -3.87 6.98
CA THR A 69 -9.20 -4.27 7.92
C THR A 69 -9.26 -5.79 7.98
N ILE A 70 -9.15 -6.34 9.18
CA ILE A 70 -9.22 -7.78 9.40
C ILE A 70 -10.23 -8.12 10.48
N TYR A 71 -10.74 -9.35 10.45
CA TYR A 71 -11.75 -9.84 11.37
C TYR A 71 -11.27 -11.15 12.01
N HIS A 72 -11.36 -11.22 13.33
CA HIS A 72 -11.05 -12.43 14.08
C HIS A 72 -12.12 -12.70 15.12
N SER A 73 -12.41 -13.97 15.34
CA SER A 73 -13.32 -14.40 16.41
C SER A 73 -12.55 -14.46 17.72
N PHE A 74 -13.15 -13.93 18.79
CA PHE A 74 -12.60 -14.08 20.15
C PHE A 74 -12.34 -15.54 20.49
N ASN A 75 -13.30 -16.42 20.18
CA ASN A 75 -13.17 -17.83 20.51
C ASN A 75 -11.98 -18.50 19.82
N ASN A 76 -11.67 -18.06 18.60
CA ASN A 76 -10.59 -18.64 17.83
C ASN A 76 -9.21 -18.19 18.33
N ILE A 77 -9.11 -17.00 18.95
CA ILE A 77 -7.82 -16.46 19.38
C ILE A 77 -7.47 -16.76 20.82
N LEU A 78 -8.43 -17.17 21.66
CA LEU A 78 -8.21 -17.38 23.10
C LEU A 78 -7.16 -18.44 23.41
N ASN A 79 -6.98 -19.42 22.54
CA ASN A 79 -6.02 -20.51 22.70
C ASN A 79 -4.75 -20.34 21.86
N ASP A 80 -4.64 -19.23 21.14
CA ASP A 80 -3.50 -18.98 20.27
C ASP A 80 -2.46 -18.11 20.96
N ILE A 81 -1.23 -18.19 20.52
CA ILE A 81 -0.13 -17.34 20.99
C ILE A 81 -0.10 -16.04 20.16
N GLN A 82 -0.45 -16.13 18.90
CA GLN A 82 -0.41 -15.02 17.95
C GLN A 82 -1.54 -15.16 16.93
N ILE A 83 -1.90 -14.05 16.31
CA ILE A 83 -2.81 -14.05 15.17
C ILE A 83 -2.06 -13.68 13.90
N SER A 84 -2.50 -14.24 12.77
CA SER A 84 -2.01 -13.83 11.46
C SER A 84 -2.90 -12.73 10.90
N CYS A 85 -2.26 -11.65 10.45
CA CYS A 85 -2.95 -10.56 9.75
C CYS A 85 -2.94 -10.75 8.24
N GLY A 86 -2.31 -11.82 7.75
CA GLY A 86 -2.18 -12.14 6.33
C GLY A 86 -0.77 -11.94 5.80
N LYS A 87 -0.60 -12.31 4.55
CA LYS A 87 0.64 -12.12 3.81
C LYS A 87 0.50 -10.95 2.85
N TYR A 88 1.45 -10.04 2.90
CA TYR A 88 1.50 -8.88 2.00
C TYR A 88 2.92 -8.74 1.50
N GLY A 89 3.08 -8.75 0.18
CA GLY A 89 4.39 -8.92 -0.40
C GLY A 89 4.93 -10.32 -0.08
N SER A 90 6.15 -10.39 0.41
CA SER A 90 6.80 -11.66 0.79
C SER A 90 6.69 -11.96 2.28
N SER A 91 6.03 -11.10 3.06
CA SER A 91 6.02 -11.19 4.54
C SER A 91 4.65 -11.55 5.08
N GLU A 92 4.62 -12.43 6.06
CA GLU A 92 3.44 -12.68 6.87
C GLU A 92 3.50 -11.79 8.12
N PHE A 93 2.38 -11.14 8.44
CA PHE A 93 2.30 -10.21 9.58
C PHE A 93 1.60 -10.89 10.73
N LEU A 94 2.33 -11.06 11.83
CA LEU A 94 1.87 -11.77 13.02
C LEU A 94 1.83 -10.80 14.20
N ILE A 95 0.76 -10.86 15.00
CA ILE A 95 0.62 -10.06 16.21
C ILE A 95 0.50 -11.00 17.40
N PRO A 96 1.37 -10.87 18.41
CA PRO A 96 1.21 -11.63 19.65
C PRO A 96 -0.12 -11.30 20.33
N ILE A 97 -0.82 -12.32 20.81
CA ILE A 97 -2.10 -12.11 21.51
C ILE A 97 -1.94 -11.19 22.71
N SER A 98 -0.79 -11.28 23.39
CA SER A 98 -0.50 -10.43 24.56
C SER A 98 -0.47 -8.94 24.25
N GLU A 99 -0.31 -8.55 22.98
CA GLU A 99 -0.32 -7.15 22.56
C GLU A 99 -1.69 -6.65 22.14
N LEU A 100 -2.68 -7.53 22.08
CA LEU A 100 -4.05 -7.13 21.77
C LEU A 100 -4.74 -6.60 23.03
N LYS A 101 -5.62 -5.62 22.81
CA LYS A 101 -6.43 -5.02 23.86
C LYS A 101 -7.79 -5.71 23.93
N ILE A 102 -8.47 -5.57 25.06
CA ILE A 102 -9.86 -6.02 25.22
C ILE A 102 -10.77 -4.95 24.63
N GLN A 103 -10.79 -4.88 23.31
CA GLN A 103 -11.59 -3.91 22.53
C GLN A 103 -12.07 -4.59 21.26
N LYS A 104 -13.31 -4.30 20.86
CA LYS A 104 -13.86 -4.86 19.63
C LYS A 104 -13.12 -4.42 18.39
N VAL A 105 -12.74 -3.14 18.35
CA VAL A 105 -12.00 -2.57 17.22
C VAL A 105 -10.75 -1.92 17.76
N GLN A 106 -9.62 -2.29 17.17
CA GLN A 106 -8.33 -1.75 17.58
C GLN A 106 -7.37 -1.69 16.42
N LYS A 107 -6.39 -0.82 16.52
CA LYS A 107 -5.36 -0.66 15.49
C LYS A 107 -4.04 -1.20 15.98
N TYR A 108 -3.31 -1.82 15.06
CA TYR A 108 -1.94 -2.26 15.28
C TYR A 108 -1.08 -1.84 14.10
N VAL A 109 0.05 -1.18 14.37
CA VAL A 109 0.90 -0.56 13.36
C VAL A 109 2.22 -1.30 13.22
N PHE A 110 2.53 -1.72 12.00
CA PHE A 110 3.88 -2.18 11.63
C PHE A 110 4.58 -1.02 10.95
N LYS A 111 5.55 -0.44 11.63
CA LYS A 111 6.27 0.74 11.12
C LYS A 111 7.19 0.38 9.98
N LYS A 112 7.27 1.25 8.96
CA LYS A 112 8.20 1.14 7.84
C LYS A 112 8.08 -0.17 7.06
N SER A 113 6.88 -0.74 7.04
CA SER A 113 6.60 -2.03 6.38
C SER A 113 5.68 -1.88 5.19
N GLY A 114 5.24 -0.69 4.88
CA GLY A 114 4.26 -0.41 3.85
C GLY A 114 4.86 0.02 2.52
N ILE A 115 4.07 0.79 1.79
CA ILE A 115 4.40 1.31 0.47
C ILE A 115 5.43 2.42 0.63
N SER A 116 6.31 2.59 -0.36
CA SER A 116 7.29 3.67 -0.35
C SER A 116 6.61 5.03 -0.27
N LEU A 117 7.20 5.91 0.51
CA LEU A 117 6.77 7.30 0.59
C LEU A 117 7.06 8.02 -0.72
N ILE A 118 6.18 8.95 -1.08
CA ILE A 118 6.36 9.77 -2.28
C ILE A 118 7.37 10.86 -1.98
N ASN A 119 8.47 10.88 -2.76
CA ASN A 119 9.46 11.93 -2.69
C ASN A 119 9.39 12.76 -3.97
N HIS A 120 8.87 13.98 -3.86
CA HIS A 120 8.69 14.84 -5.02
C HIS A 120 10.00 15.38 -5.59
N ASN A 121 11.07 15.37 -4.82
CA ASN A 121 12.39 15.81 -5.27
C ASN A 121 13.14 14.70 -5.99
N ASN A 122 12.81 13.44 -5.72
CA ASN A 122 13.37 12.27 -6.38
C ASN A 122 12.29 11.21 -6.52
N MET A 123 11.65 11.16 -7.68
CA MET A 123 10.47 10.31 -7.89
C MET A 123 10.78 8.81 -7.81
N TYR A 124 12.04 8.41 -7.97
CA TYR A 124 12.45 7.00 -7.90
C TYR A 124 12.99 6.60 -6.55
N ASP A 125 12.98 7.50 -5.57
CA ASP A 125 13.42 7.18 -4.20
C ASP A 125 12.43 6.21 -3.56
N ASN A 126 12.92 5.04 -3.16
CA ASN A 126 12.16 4.01 -2.48
C ASN A 126 12.80 3.62 -1.13
N THR A 127 13.61 4.51 -0.57
CA THR A 127 14.35 4.21 0.67
C THR A 127 13.51 4.40 1.92
N GLN A 128 12.44 5.19 1.86
CA GLN A 128 11.57 5.46 3.00
C GLN A 128 10.23 4.77 2.78
N LYS A 129 9.84 3.93 3.73
CA LYS A 129 8.59 3.18 3.68
C LYS A 129 7.56 3.77 4.63
N SER A 130 6.30 3.74 4.22
CA SER A 130 5.17 4.04 5.07
C SER A 130 4.90 2.89 6.05
N ASN A 131 3.83 3.00 6.82
CA ASN A 131 3.42 1.98 7.77
C ASN A 131 2.31 1.10 7.19
N ILE A 132 2.19 -0.11 7.71
CA ILE A 132 0.97 -0.91 7.55
C ILE A 132 0.19 -0.81 8.86
N ILE A 133 -1.07 -0.41 8.75
CA ILE A 133 -1.98 -0.25 9.87
C ILE A 133 -3.06 -1.30 9.75
N PHE A 134 -3.10 -2.23 10.70
CA PHE A 134 -4.18 -3.21 10.77
C PHE A 134 -5.29 -2.68 11.66
N VAL A 135 -6.51 -2.62 11.10
CA VAL A 135 -7.72 -2.34 11.87
C VAL A 135 -8.34 -3.69 12.19
N ILE A 136 -8.22 -4.10 13.44
CA ILE A 136 -8.61 -5.44 13.89
C ILE A 136 -9.99 -5.37 14.50
N ASN A 137 -10.91 -6.16 13.95
CA ASN A 137 -12.27 -6.30 14.45
C ASN A 137 -12.39 -7.66 15.13
N LEU A 138 -12.63 -7.64 16.43
CA LEU A 138 -12.83 -8.85 17.23
C LEU A 138 -14.32 -9.06 17.44
N HIS A 139 -14.82 -10.23 17.09
CA HIS A 139 -16.24 -10.59 17.22
C HIS A 139 -16.42 -11.93 17.90
N GLN A 140 -17.62 -12.20 18.30
CA GLN A 140 -17.96 -13.48 18.95
C GLN A 140 -18.14 -14.61 17.96
#